data_7d16fbd0b6e2f35d2efd7fbfc14366cc
#
_entry.id   7d16fbd0b6e2f35d2efd7fbfc14366cc
#
_cell.length_a   1.000
_cell.length_b   1.000
_cell.length_c   1.000
_cell.angle_alpha   90.00
_cell.angle_beta   90.00
_cell.angle_gamma   90.00
#
_symmetry.space_group_name_H-M   'P 1'
#
loop_
_entity.id
_entity.type
_entity.pdbx_description
1 polymer ?
#
loop_
_entity_poly.entity_id
_entity_poly.type
_entity_poly.pdbx_seq_one_letter_code
_entity_poly.pdbx_strand_id
1 'polypeptide(L)'
;MRKIPPFKLIPEPLDDEAKNLPKFRWAQEIGTRHQLGGEPTFIQDETWPVCKTCHGKMTFYGQLDSINDDICIADCGMIYVFICFGCVETVSLLQSG
;
A
#
# COMPACT_ATOMS: atom_id res chain seq x y z
N MET A 1 4.86 10.36 -21.04
CA MET A 1 4.99 9.94 -19.64
C MET A 1 4.18 10.88 -18.75
N ARG A 2 3.39 10.33 -17.88
CA ARG A 2 2.61 11.11 -16.92
C ARG A 2 3.48 11.46 -15.73
N LYS A 3 3.52 12.72 -15.34
CA LYS A 3 4.29 13.15 -14.19
C LYS A 3 3.38 13.40 -12.99
N ILE A 4 3.86 13.00 -11.82
CA ILE A 4 3.15 13.24 -10.57
C ILE A 4 3.89 14.34 -9.82
N PRO A 5 3.20 15.43 -9.40
CA PRO A 5 3.86 16.46 -8.58
C PRO A 5 4.43 15.86 -7.30
N PRO A 6 5.50 16.43 -6.77
CA PRO A 6 6.10 15.87 -5.56
C PRO A 6 5.24 16.11 -4.33
N PHE A 7 5.11 15.06 -3.52
CA PHE A 7 4.42 15.13 -2.23
C PHE A 7 5.40 14.70 -1.14
N LYS A 8 5.44 15.45 -0.06
CA LYS A 8 6.24 15.07 1.10
C LYS A 8 5.43 14.13 1.98
N LEU A 9 6.04 13.01 2.37
CA LEU A 9 5.41 12.06 3.27
C LEU A 9 6.09 12.14 4.63
N ILE A 10 5.30 12.37 5.66
CA ILE A 10 5.80 12.44 7.03
C ILE A 10 5.25 11.26 7.80
N PRO A 11 6.10 10.32 8.27
CA PRO A 11 5.61 9.18 9.03
C PRO A 11 5.07 9.60 10.39
N GLU A 12 3.87 9.12 10.70
CA GLU A 12 3.26 9.27 12.01
C GLU A 12 2.77 7.91 12.47
N PRO A 13 2.98 7.53 13.74
CA PRO A 13 2.44 6.27 14.22
C PRO A 13 0.92 6.23 14.10
N LEU A 14 0.40 5.07 13.70
CA LEU A 14 -1.05 4.88 13.70
C LEU A 14 -1.50 4.68 15.16
N ASP A 15 -2.34 5.59 15.63
CA ASP A 15 -2.90 5.47 16.97
C ASP A 15 -4.20 4.69 16.95
N ASP A 16 -4.78 4.45 18.14
CA ASP A 16 -6.00 3.68 18.25
C ASP A 16 -7.18 4.37 17.58
N GLU A 17 -7.20 5.67 17.58
CA GLU A 17 -8.26 6.45 16.94
C GLU A 17 -8.20 6.25 15.42
N ALA A 18 -7.02 6.33 14.84
CA ALA A 18 -6.84 6.10 13.40
C ALA A 18 -7.22 4.67 13.02
N LYS A 19 -6.90 3.69 13.88
CA LYS A 19 -7.23 2.29 13.62
C LYS A 19 -8.72 2.03 13.65
N ASN A 20 -9.47 2.85 14.37
CA ASN A 20 -10.91 2.70 14.52
C ASN A 20 -11.71 3.42 13.45
N LEU A 21 -11.05 4.11 12.53
CA LEU A 21 -11.74 4.72 11.40
C LEU A 21 -12.34 3.62 10.51
N PRO A 22 -13.54 3.85 9.97
CA PRO A 22 -14.18 2.85 9.11
C PRO A 22 -13.28 2.49 7.93
N LYS A 23 -13.07 1.20 7.72
CA LYS A 23 -12.13 0.71 6.69
C LYS A 23 -12.68 0.81 5.27
N PHE A 24 -13.93 1.17 5.08
CA PHE A 24 -14.55 1.18 3.78
C PHE A 24 -15.30 2.48 3.51
N ARG A 25 -14.56 3.45 3.00
CA ARG A 25 -15.18 4.63 2.39
C ARG A 25 -14.59 4.83 1.01
N TRP A 26 -14.59 3.83 0.28
CA TRP A 26 -14.28 3.81 -1.16
C TRP A 26 -13.58 5.07 -1.68
N ALA A 27 -14.21 5.76 -2.64
CA ALA A 27 -13.64 6.96 -3.25
C ALA A 27 -13.39 8.11 -2.29
N GLN A 28 -14.10 8.16 -1.17
CA GLN A 28 -13.91 9.23 -0.19
C GLN A 28 -12.62 9.10 0.61
N GLU A 29 -11.99 7.94 0.57
CA GLU A 29 -10.74 7.71 1.29
C GLU A 29 -9.53 7.66 0.37
N ILE A 30 -9.71 7.96 -0.91
CA ILE A 30 -8.59 8.01 -1.84
C ILE A 30 -7.55 9.00 -1.32
N GLY A 31 -6.30 8.55 -1.25
CA GLY A 31 -5.20 9.37 -0.77
C GLY A 31 -4.99 9.35 0.72
N THR A 32 -5.81 8.61 1.47
CA THR A 32 -5.69 8.54 2.93
C THR A 32 -5.18 7.20 3.44
N ARG A 33 -4.98 6.23 2.55
CA ARG A 33 -4.63 4.86 2.93
C ARG A 33 -3.14 4.54 2.79
N HIS A 34 -2.30 5.57 2.61
CA HIS A 34 -0.85 5.37 2.58
C HIS A 34 -0.39 4.88 3.94
N GLN A 35 0.45 3.86 3.96
CA GLN A 35 0.91 3.28 5.22
C GLN A 35 2.27 2.63 5.04
N LEU A 36 3.14 2.78 6.03
CA LEU A 36 4.41 2.06 6.11
C LEU A 36 4.29 1.02 7.23
N GLY A 37 4.68 -0.22 6.92
CA GLY A 37 4.67 -1.28 7.91
C GLY A 37 3.28 -1.68 8.37
N GLY A 38 3.21 -2.49 9.43
CA GLY A 38 1.97 -3.00 9.95
C GLY A 38 1.38 -4.09 9.07
N GLU A 39 0.05 -4.09 8.94
CA GLU A 39 -0.67 -5.06 8.12
C GLU A 39 -1.22 -4.39 6.87
N PRO A 40 -1.11 -5.04 5.71
CA PRO A 40 -1.68 -4.49 4.49
C PRO A 40 -3.21 -4.49 4.52
N THR A 41 -3.80 -3.48 3.88
CA THR A 41 -5.25 -3.40 3.72
C THR A 41 -5.58 -3.82 2.29
N PHE A 42 -5.69 -5.11 2.04
CA PHE A 42 -5.95 -5.62 0.71
C PHE A 42 -7.37 -5.24 0.26
N ILE A 43 -7.45 -4.70 -0.96
CA ILE A 43 -8.74 -4.37 -1.59
C ILE A 43 -9.41 -5.63 -2.13
N GLN A 44 -8.59 -6.52 -2.68
CA GLN A 44 -9.03 -7.78 -3.23
C GLN A 44 -8.57 -8.92 -2.32
N ASP A 45 -8.46 -10.12 -2.86
CA ASP A 45 -8.00 -11.27 -2.09
C ASP A 45 -6.61 -11.05 -1.54
N GLU A 46 -6.37 -11.57 -0.35
CA GLU A 46 -5.06 -11.52 0.27
C GLU A 46 -4.05 -12.25 -0.60
N THR A 47 -3.03 -11.52 -1.04
CA THR A 47 -1.96 -12.06 -1.88
C THR A 47 -0.63 -11.71 -1.23
N TRP A 48 -0.06 -12.66 -0.49
CA TRP A 48 1.21 -12.43 0.21
C TRP A 48 2.34 -13.06 -0.57
N PRO A 49 3.29 -12.25 -1.11
CA PRO A 49 4.36 -12.80 -1.92
C PRO A 49 5.40 -13.54 -1.09
N VAL A 50 6.07 -14.48 -1.75
CA VAL A 50 7.23 -15.15 -1.19
C VAL A 50 8.46 -14.77 -2.02
N CYS A 51 9.61 -14.74 -1.37
CA CYS A 51 10.86 -14.44 -2.06
C CYS A 51 11.19 -15.56 -3.04
N LYS A 52 11.47 -15.21 -4.29
CA LYS A 52 11.80 -16.21 -5.31
C LYS A 52 13.17 -16.85 -5.09
N THR A 53 14.02 -16.24 -4.27
CA THR A 53 15.36 -16.76 -4.00
C THR A 53 15.37 -17.69 -2.79
N CYS A 54 14.84 -17.24 -1.64
CA CYS A 54 14.87 -18.04 -0.42
C CYS A 54 13.52 -18.71 -0.10
N HIS A 55 12.47 -18.40 -0.84
CA HIS A 55 11.11 -18.93 -0.67
C HIS A 55 10.47 -18.56 0.67
N GLY A 56 11.06 -17.61 1.40
CA GLY A 56 10.49 -17.11 2.63
C GLY A 56 9.39 -16.10 2.37
N LYS A 57 8.46 -15.99 3.31
CA LYS A 57 7.39 -15.00 3.25
C LYS A 57 8.01 -13.61 3.35
N MET A 58 7.66 -12.73 2.43
CA MET A 58 8.24 -11.38 2.38
C MET A 58 7.59 -10.49 3.45
N THR A 59 8.32 -9.45 3.85
CA THR A 59 7.84 -8.47 4.81
C THR A 59 7.06 -7.39 4.10
N PHE A 60 5.88 -7.06 4.61
CA PHE A 60 5.12 -5.93 4.10
C PHE A 60 5.82 -4.63 4.48
N TYR A 61 6.27 -3.87 3.49
CA TYR A 61 6.97 -2.61 3.72
C TYR A 61 6.02 -1.43 3.77
N GLY A 62 5.05 -1.40 2.88
CA GLY A 62 4.11 -0.32 2.84
C GLY A 62 3.12 -0.42 1.71
N GLN A 63 2.14 0.46 1.73
CA GLN A 63 1.14 0.56 0.68
C GLN A 63 1.00 2.02 0.27
N LEU A 64 0.80 2.23 -1.03
CA LEU A 64 0.63 3.54 -1.62
C LEU A 64 -0.73 3.59 -2.30
N ASP A 65 -1.55 4.51 -1.83
CA ASP A 65 -2.90 4.71 -2.33
C ASP A 65 -2.90 5.54 -3.62
N SER A 66 -4.00 5.52 -4.34
CA SER A 66 -4.30 6.57 -5.31
C SER A 66 -4.28 7.90 -4.58
N ILE A 67 -3.82 8.96 -5.26
CA ILE A 67 -3.64 10.25 -4.59
C ILE A 67 -4.94 11.03 -4.53
N ASN A 68 -5.63 11.11 -5.67
CA ASN A 68 -6.91 11.78 -5.79
C ASN A 68 -7.58 11.32 -7.08
N ASP A 69 -8.71 11.93 -7.44
CA ASP A 69 -9.43 11.54 -8.65
C ASP A 69 -8.63 11.75 -9.92
N ASP A 70 -7.74 12.75 -9.95
CA ASP A 70 -6.88 13.02 -11.10
C ASP A 70 -5.73 12.02 -11.20
N ILE A 71 -5.23 11.56 -10.06
CA ILE A 71 -4.13 10.60 -9.99
C ILE A 71 -4.67 9.36 -9.30
N CYS A 72 -5.53 8.67 -9.99
CA CYS A 72 -6.17 7.45 -9.52
C CYS A 72 -5.52 6.24 -10.19
N ILE A 73 -5.14 5.26 -9.39
CA ILE A 73 -4.53 4.03 -9.88
C ILE A 73 -5.64 3.01 -10.10
N ALA A 74 -5.93 2.68 -11.37
CA ALA A 74 -6.85 1.60 -11.71
C ALA A 74 -8.09 1.51 -10.79
N ASP A 75 -9.04 2.44 -10.92
CA ASP A 75 -10.28 2.43 -10.13
C ASP A 75 -10.07 2.43 -8.63
N CYS A 76 -9.43 3.47 -8.11
CA CYS A 76 -9.17 3.63 -6.67
C CYS A 76 -8.29 2.51 -6.10
N GLY A 77 -7.33 2.06 -6.90
CA GLY A 77 -6.43 0.99 -6.49
C GLY A 77 -5.30 1.43 -5.59
N MET A 78 -4.58 0.43 -5.09
CA MET A 78 -3.40 0.63 -4.26
C MET A 78 -2.25 -0.23 -4.73
N ILE A 79 -1.04 0.26 -4.47
CA ILE A 79 0.19 -0.48 -4.71
C ILE A 79 0.73 -0.94 -3.37
N TYR A 80 1.02 -2.23 -3.25
CA TYR A 80 1.60 -2.82 -2.05
C TYR A 80 3.04 -3.19 -2.32
N VAL A 81 3.93 -2.85 -1.39
CA VAL A 81 5.36 -3.11 -1.54
C VAL A 81 5.82 -4.07 -0.45
N PHE A 82 6.49 -5.13 -0.86
CA PHE A 82 7.04 -6.14 0.03
C PHE A 82 8.53 -6.27 -0.19
N ILE A 83 9.26 -6.65 0.86
CA ILE A 83 10.70 -6.80 0.80
C ILE A 83 11.14 -8.06 1.52
N CYS A 84 12.12 -8.74 0.96
CA CYS A 84 12.88 -9.78 1.65
C CYS A 84 14.18 -9.16 2.12
N PHE A 85 14.32 -8.95 3.42
CA PHE A 85 15.53 -8.33 3.96
C PHE A 85 16.77 -9.20 3.81
N GLY A 86 16.59 -10.52 3.83
CA GLY A 86 17.72 -11.43 3.69
C GLY A 86 18.31 -11.44 2.29
N CYS A 87 17.48 -11.43 1.26
CA CYS A 87 17.92 -11.47 -0.14
C CYS A 87 17.94 -10.09 -0.79
N VAL A 88 17.45 -9.07 -0.10
CA VAL A 88 17.35 -7.71 -0.62
C VAL A 88 16.56 -7.67 -1.93
N GLU A 89 15.43 -8.37 -1.96
CA GLU A 89 14.53 -8.39 -3.10
C GLU A 89 13.21 -7.72 -2.75
N THR A 90 12.61 -7.04 -3.71
CA THR A 90 11.34 -6.36 -3.52
C THR A 90 10.32 -6.83 -4.55
N VAL A 91 9.06 -6.78 -4.16
CA VAL A 91 7.92 -7.07 -5.03
C VAL A 91 6.87 -6.00 -4.80
N SER A 92 6.27 -5.52 -5.87
CA SER A 92 5.11 -4.65 -5.76
C SER A 92 3.91 -5.34 -6.39
N LEU A 93 2.75 -5.17 -5.73
CA LEU A 93 1.48 -5.71 -6.19
C LEU A 93 0.50 -4.56 -6.36
N LEU A 94 -0.31 -4.62 -7.41
CA LEU A 94 -1.38 -3.67 -7.64
C LEU A 94 -2.72 -4.36 -7.45
N GLN A 95 -3.58 -3.78 -6.63
CA GLN A 95 -4.98 -4.22 -6.53
C GLN A 95 -5.88 -3.03 -6.80
N SER A 96 -6.97 -3.26 -7.52
CA SER A 96 -7.94 -2.23 -7.86
C SER A 96 -9.28 -2.52 -7.21
N GLY A 97 -10.03 -1.47 -7.00
CA GLY A 97 -11.36 -1.61 -6.42
C GLY A 97 -12.40 -2.16 -7.38
#